data_29a913b4a46166b81edfb5f704c78da7
#
_entry.id   29a913b4a46166b81edfb5f704c78da7
#
_cell.length_a   1.000
_cell.length_b   1.000
_cell.length_c   1.000
_cell.angle_alpha   90.00
_cell.angle_beta   90.00
_cell.angle_gamma   90.00
#
_symmetry.space_group_name_H-M   'P 1'
#
loop_
_entity.id
_entity.type
_entity.pdbx_description
1 polymer ?
#
loop_
_entity_poly.entity_id
_entity_poly.type
_entity_poly.pdbx_seq_one_letter_code
_entity_poly.pdbx_strand_id
1 'polypeptide(L)'
;VSKNGGCDEYCDMAVNRHRKDIKLYDWIKKKKKNKSVFRVYEYEGHIMFAIPRKQYDKVALDTERAKTVLKDFLTDFSEEELDYCVNGAYAAEKFSSSKIAPTVNVAGNKNILELWHGPTCAFKDMALQLLPYLMTVSAKKTADGKTIVILVATSGDTGKAALEGFKNVDHTKILVFYPVDGVSPMQKLQMTTQEGDNVAVCAINGNFDDAQSAVKSIFTNAEIKDELAKKNMMFSSANSINWGRLVPQIVYYFSTYCDLINMGKIKAGDKINVVVPTGNFGNILAGYYAKKMGLPIKTLVCASNSNNVLTDFLKTGTYDKNRKFYTTTSPSMDILISSNLERLLYHMSDGDDKLIRDLMNKLSTDGKYTVSDELIAKIQKEFDAGFTAEQNVDDTIKYHFDKYHYLCD
;
A
#
# COMPACT_ATOMS: atom_id res chain seq x y z
N VAL A 1 -0.51 21.61 -25.50
CA VAL A 1 0.20 22.89 -25.60
C VAL A 1 -0.80 23.92 -26.11
N SER A 2 -1.33 24.79 -25.26
CA SER A 2 -2.21 25.85 -25.68
C SER A 2 -1.40 26.94 -26.37
N LYS A 3 -1.94 27.55 -27.41
CA LYS A 3 -1.30 28.66 -28.15
C LYS A 3 -1.01 29.91 -27.29
N ASN A 4 -1.40 29.92 -26.02
CA ASN A 4 -1.36 31.11 -25.13
C ASN A 4 -0.76 30.87 -23.74
N GLY A 5 0.07 29.90 -23.55
CA GLY A 5 0.78 29.70 -22.27
C GLY A 5 1.79 28.59 -22.43
N GLY A 6 3.03 28.92 -22.18
CA GLY A 6 4.14 28.01 -22.43
C GLY A 6 4.03 26.71 -21.62
N CYS A 7 4.53 25.64 -22.19
CA CYS A 7 4.68 24.31 -21.61
C CYS A 7 5.48 24.31 -20.29
N ASP A 8 6.06 25.45 -19.94
CA ASP A 8 6.96 25.61 -18.80
C ASP A 8 6.26 25.73 -17.43
N GLU A 9 4.93 25.87 -17.41
CA GLU A 9 4.17 26.04 -16.16
C GLU A 9 3.55 24.73 -15.61
N TYR A 10 3.57 23.62 -16.39
CA TYR A 10 2.82 22.42 -16.06
C TYR A 10 3.67 21.15 -16.20
N CYS A 11 3.47 20.22 -15.28
CA CYS A 11 3.95 18.86 -15.40
C CYS A 11 2.83 17.99 -16.00
N ASP A 12 3.02 17.51 -17.23
CA ASP A 12 2.00 16.77 -17.95
C ASP A 12 2.14 15.26 -17.75
N MET A 13 1.05 14.61 -17.37
CA MET A 13 0.92 13.16 -17.33
C MET A 13 -0.13 12.70 -18.32
N ALA A 14 0.26 11.87 -19.30
CA ALA A 14 -0.65 11.39 -20.35
C ALA A 14 -1.36 10.10 -19.92
N VAL A 15 -2.68 10.09 -20.03
CA VAL A 15 -3.51 8.88 -19.86
C VAL A 15 -4.09 8.50 -21.22
N ASN A 16 -3.82 7.27 -21.65
CA ASN A 16 -4.26 6.79 -22.96
C ASN A 16 -5.79 6.64 -23.03
N ARG A 17 -6.40 7.23 -24.06
CA ARG A 17 -7.85 7.34 -24.29
C ARG A 17 -8.53 6.02 -24.69
N HIS A 18 -7.78 4.98 -25.06
CA HIS A 18 -8.35 3.75 -25.60
C HIS A 18 -8.98 2.82 -24.56
N ARG A 19 -9.09 3.23 -23.29
CA ARG A 19 -9.84 2.49 -22.29
C ARG A 19 -11.24 3.03 -22.14
N LYS A 20 -12.21 2.15 -22.37
CA LYS A 20 -13.65 2.37 -22.15
C LYS A 20 -14.02 2.51 -20.66
N ASP A 21 -13.21 3.15 -19.83
CA ASP A 21 -13.61 3.52 -18.48
C ASP A 21 -14.36 4.86 -18.54
N ILE A 22 -15.58 4.74 -19.09
CA ILE A 22 -16.56 5.83 -19.18
C ILE A 22 -16.74 6.52 -17.82
N LYS A 23 -16.67 5.77 -16.72
CA LYS A 23 -16.81 6.31 -15.34
C LYS A 23 -15.66 7.22 -14.93
N LEU A 24 -14.41 6.86 -15.23
CA LEU A 24 -13.26 7.71 -14.93
C LEU A 24 -13.25 8.95 -15.81
N TYR A 25 -13.60 8.81 -17.09
CA TYR A 25 -13.68 9.90 -18.05
C TYR A 25 -14.79 10.90 -17.70
N ASP A 26 -15.99 10.41 -17.34
CA ASP A 26 -17.11 11.26 -16.93
C ASP A 26 -16.83 11.93 -15.58
N TRP A 27 -16.15 11.26 -14.68
CA TRP A 27 -15.69 11.81 -13.41
C TRP A 27 -14.67 12.94 -13.63
N ILE A 28 -13.67 12.74 -14.49
CA ILE A 28 -12.69 13.74 -14.90
C ILE A 28 -13.37 14.96 -15.53
N LYS A 29 -14.37 14.75 -16.40
CA LYS A 29 -15.16 15.85 -16.99
C LYS A 29 -15.98 16.63 -15.96
N LYS A 30 -16.57 15.97 -14.98
CA LYS A 30 -17.31 16.63 -13.88
C LYS A 30 -16.40 17.51 -13.02
N LYS A 31 -15.15 17.12 -12.80
CA LYS A 31 -14.16 17.88 -12.01
C LYS A 31 -13.64 19.14 -12.72
N LYS A 32 -13.87 19.34 -14.02
CA LYS A 32 -13.51 20.58 -14.74
C LYS A 32 -14.11 21.85 -14.13
N LYS A 33 -15.14 21.74 -13.30
CA LYS A 33 -15.83 22.89 -12.68
C LYS A 33 -15.29 23.29 -11.31
N ASN A 34 -14.50 22.45 -10.64
CA ASN A 34 -13.94 22.76 -9.32
C ASN A 34 -12.48 23.19 -9.46
N LYS A 35 -12.05 24.16 -8.62
CA LYS A 35 -10.67 24.65 -8.52
C LYS A 35 -9.75 23.55 -7.94
N SER A 36 -9.65 22.39 -8.61
CA SER A 36 -8.71 21.34 -8.20
C SER A 36 -7.28 21.72 -8.60
N VAL A 37 -6.31 21.26 -7.81
CA VAL A 37 -4.88 21.41 -8.05
C VAL A 37 -4.46 20.81 -9.39
N PHE A 38 -5.23 19.86 -9.89
CA PHE A 38 -5.05 19.23 -11.20
C PHE A 38 -5.91 19.89 -12.27
N ARG A 39 -5.30 20.20 -13.41
CA ARG A 39 -6.04 20.56 -14.63
C ARG A 39 -6.01 19.36 -15.58
N VAL A 40 -7.17 19.04 -16.14
CA VAL A 40 -7.34 17.95 -17.09
C VAL A 40 -7.66 18.54 -18.45
N TYR A 41 -6.89 18.19 -19.47
CA TYR A 41 -7.15 18.55 -20.86
C TYR A 41 -6.89 17.36 -21.78
N GLU A 42 -7.43 17.47 -22.97
CA GLU A 42 -7.27 16.50 -24.03
C GLU A 42 -6.30 17.06 -25.08
N TYR A 43 -5.29 16.26 -25.41
CA TYR A 43 -4.33 16.57 -26.46
C TYR A 43 -4.06 15.32 -27.29
N GLU A 44 -4.23 15.38 -28.60
CA GLU A 44 -3.98 14.30 -29.58
C GLU A 44 -4.60 12.94 -29.16
N GLY A 45 -5.82 12.96 -28.65
CA GLY A 45 -6.52 11.74 -28.21
C GLY A 45 -6.07 11.19 -26.85
N HIS A 46 -5.20 11.90 -26.14
CA HIS A 46 -4.80 11.57 -24.77
C HIS A 46 -5.44 12.53 -23.77
N ILE A 47 -5.79 11.98 -22.59
CA ILE A 47 -6.19 12.81 -21.46
C ILE A 47 -4.93 13.15 -20.70
N MET A 48 -4.67 14.45 -20.57
CA MET A 48 -3.51 15.00 -19.89
C MET A 48 -3.92 15.56 -18.54
N PHE A 49 -3.16 15.21 -17.50
CA PHE A 49 -3.25 15.85 -16.20
C PHE A 49 -2.09 16.83 -16.05
N ALA A 50 -2.36 18.05 -15.65
CA ALA A 50 -1.33 19.00 -15.35
C ALA A 50 -1.47 19.56 -13.95
N ILE A 51 -0.36 19.59 -13.24
CA ILE A 51 -0.20 20.26 -11.97
C ILE A 51 0.52 21.58 -12.22
N PRO A 52 -0.05 22.75 -11.86
CA PRO A 52 0.63 24.01 -12.03
C PRO A 52 1.98 24.04 -11.30
N ARG A 53 3.08 24.36 -11.99
CA ARG A 53 4.45 24.38 -11.44
C ARG A 53 4.56 25.23 -10.18
N LYS A 54 3.89 26.37 -10.11
CA LYS A 54 3.85 27.23 -8.90
C LYS A 54 3.19 26.60 -7.68
N GLN A 55 2.37 25.54 -7.87
CA GLN A 55 1.81 24.74 -6.78
C GLN A 55 2.72 23.56 -6.43
N TYR A 56 3.55 23.10 -7.35
CA TYR A 56 4.57 22.08 -7.12
C TYR A 56 5.58 22.50 -6.07
N ASP A 57 6.11 23.73 -6.18
CA ASP A 57 7.08 24.29 -5.23
C ASP A 57 6.47 24.56 -3.85
N LYS A 58 5.13 24.70 -3.77
CA LYS A 58 4.39 24.93 -2.52
C LYS A 58 3.87 23.66 -1.87
N VAL A 59 3.74 22.54 -2.61
CA VAL A 59 3.33 21.22 -2.12
C VAL A 59 4.59 20.48 -1.63
N ALA A 60 5.40 21.15 -0.84
CA ALA A 60 6.63 20.58 -0.27
C ALA A 60 6.35 19.65 0.93
N LEU A 61 5.11 19.57 1.41
CA LEU A 61 4.73 18.74 2.54
C LEU A 61 3.97 17.51 2.02
N ASP A 62 4.40 16.34 2.44
CA ASP A 62 3.77 15.07 2.06
C ASP A 62 2.28 15.01 2.48
N THR A 63 1.88 15.76 3.49
CA THR A 63 0.48 15.92 3.89
C THR A 63 -0.40 16.55 2.80
N GLU A 64 0.07 17.59 2.10
CA GLU A 64 -0.68 18.20 1.00
C GLU A 64 -0.76 17.29 -0.22
N ARG A 65 0.33 16.55 -0.50
CA ARG A 65 0.34 15.51 -1.54
C ARG A 65 -0.64 14.38 -1.19
N ALA A 66 -0.66 13.96 0.08
CA ALA A 66 -1.59 12.95 0.57
C ALA A 66 -3.05 13.40 0.40
N LYS A 67 -3.42 14.60 0.83
CA LYS A 67 -4.77 15.15 0.64
C LYS A 67 -5.15 15.20 -0.84
N THR A 68 -4.22 15.63 -1.69
CA THR A 68 -4.44 15.74 -3.13
C THR A 68 -4.76 14.39 -3.77
N VAL A 69 -4.00 13.36 -3.44
CA VAL A 69 -4.20 12.01 -3.99
C VAL A 69 -5.44 11.34 -3.36
N LEU A 70 -5.57 11.41 -2.04
CA LEU A 70 -6.64 10.73 -1.31
C LEU A 70 -8.02 11.29 -1.58
N LYS A 71 -8.15 12.58 -1.85
CA LYS A 71 -9.41 13.24 -2.22
C LYS A 71 -10.12 12.56 -3.40
N ASP A 72 -9.36 11.97 -4.30
CA ASP A 72 -9.90 11.32 -5.49
C ASP A 72 -10.50 9.94 -5.19
N PHE A 73 -10.10 9.33 -4.09
CA PHE A 73 -10.61 8.03 -3.63
C PHE A 73 -11.63 8.16 -2.49
N LEU A 74 -11.50 9.18 -1.65
CA LEU A 74 -12.35 9.43 -0.49
C LEU A 74 -13.39 10.51 -0.82
N THR A 75 -14.20 10.24 -1.83
CA THR A 75 -15.16 11.22 -2.39
C THR A 75 -16.35 11.53 -1.49
N ASP A 76 -16.56 10.72 -0.47
CA ASP A 76 -17.57 10.86 0.58
C ASP A 76 -17.02 11.56 1.85
N PHE A 77 -15.72 11.91 1.87
CA PHE A 77 -15.13 12.70 2.94
C PHE A 77 -15.17 14.20 2.59
N SER A 78 -15.50 15.04 3.58
CA SER A 78 -15.33 16.48 3.44
C SER A 78 -13.85 16.89 3.45
N GLU A 79 -13.55 18.14 3.07
CA GLU A 79 -12.17 18.66 3.12
C GLU A 79 -11.67 18.68 4.58
N GLU A 80 -12.51 19.05 5.54
CA GLU A 80 -12.19 19.07 6.97
C GLU A 80 -11.96 17.67 7.54
N GLU A 81 -12.76 16.69 7.12
CA GLU A 81 -12.58 15.29 7.53
C GLU A 81 -11.28 14.70 6.98
N LEU A 82 -10.97 15.02 5.72
CA LEU A 82 -9.72 14.59 5.10
C LEU A 82 -8.51 15.26 5.77
N ASP A 83 -8.62 16.55 6.08
CA ASP A 83 -7.60 17.30 6.82
C ASP A 83 -7.37 16.71 8.22
N TYR A 84 -8.44 16.39 8.94
CA TYR A 84 -8.36 15.71 10.23
C TYR A 84 -7.63 14.38 10.12
N CYS A 85 -7.99 13.55 9.15
CA CYS A 85 -7.38 12.24 8.95
C CYS A 85 -5.89 12.33 8.61
N VAL A 86 -5.54 13.18 7.65
CA VAL A 86 -4.16 13.27 7.14
C VAL A 86 -3.24 13.94 8.16
N ASN A 87 -3.69 15.03 8.80
CA ASN A 87 -2.87 15.73 9.79
C ASN A 87 -2.67 14.90 11.07
N GLY A 88 -3.69 14.16 11.50
CA GLY A 88 -3.57 13.25 12.63
C GLY A 88 -2.67 12.04 12.36
N ALA A 89 -2.73 11.52 11.12
CA ALA A 89 -1.92 10.38 10.71
C ALA A 89 -0.43 10.73 10.54
N TYR A 90 -0.15 11.86 9.88
CA TYR A 90 1.19 12.26 9.46
C TYR A 90 1.69 13.47 10.25
N ALA A 91 1.38 13.51 11.54
CA ALA A 91 1.87 14.52 12.46
C ALA A 91 3.40 14.45 12.59
N ALA A 92 4.05 15.60 12.65
CA ALA A 92 5.51 15.71 12.58
C ALA A 92 6.24 14.94 13.68
N GLU A 93 5.63 14.81 14.86
CA GLU A 93 6.19 14.08 16.00
C GLU A 93 6.15 12.55 15.84
N LYS A 94 5.41 12.03 14.87
CA LYS A 94 5.31 10.59 14.61
C LYS A 94 6.39 10.07 13.68
N PHE A 95 7.03 10.94 12.91
CA PHE A 95 8.01 10.55 11.90
C PHE A 95 9.37 11.17 12.17
N SER A 96 10.44 10.40 12.01
CA SER A 96 11.81 10.87 12.17
C SER A 96 12.28 11.79 11.03
N SER A 97 11.51 11.86 9.94
CA SER A 97 11.76 12.75 8.80
C SER A 97 10.60 13.71 8.60
N SER A 98 10.89 15.00 8.43
CA SER A 98 9.88 16.01 8.08
C SER A 98 9.21 15.77 6.72
N LYS A 99 9.82 14.95 5.86
CA LYS A 99 9.27 14.52 4.57
C LYS A 99 8.46 13.24 4.68
N ILE A 100 8.28 12.67 5.86
CA ILE A 100 7.55 11.42 6.12
C ILE A 100 8.13 10.23 5.34
N ALA A 101 8.16 10.28 4.03
CA ALA A 101 8.68 9.25 3.13
C ALA A 101 9.67 9.90 2.11
N PRO A 102 10.88 10.27 2.53
CA PRO A 102 11.84 10.95 1.66
C PRO A 102 12.36 10.02 0.55
N THR A 103 12.59 10.60 -0.61
CA THR A 103 13.35 9.95 -1.68
C THR A 103 14.79 10.42 -1.65
N VAL A 104 15.74 9.49 -1.54
CA VAL A 104 17.18 9.78 -1.49
C VAL A 104 17.89 9.22 -2.71
N ASN A 105 18.90 9.94 -3.21
CA ASN A 105 19.77 9.45 -4.28
C ASN A 105 20.99 8.76 -3.67
N VAL A 106 21.14 7.46 -3.92
CA VAL A 106 22.27 6.68 -3.40
C VAL A 106 23.44 6.71 -4.37
N ALA A 107 23.19 6.48 -5.65
CA ALA A 107 24.24 6.49 -6.66
C ALA A 107 23.67 6.61 -8.08
N GLY A 108 24.19 7.51 -8.90
CA GLY A 108 23.77 7.66 -10.30
C GLY A 108 22.24 7.75 -10.43
N ASN A 109 21.64 6.77 -11.12
CA ASN A 109 20.19 6.67 -11.31
C ASN A 109 19.48 5.87 -10.23
N LYS A 110 20.18 5.44 -9.18
CA LYS A 110 19.59 4.67 -8.07
C LYS A 110 19.08 5.62 -7.02
N ASN A 111 17.77 5.64 -6.85
CA ASN A 111 17.08 6.41 -5.83
C ASN A 111 16.28 5.44 -4.96
N ILE A 112 16.23 5.71 -3.66
CA ILE A 112 15.50 4.89 -2.70
C ILE A 112 14.43 5.77 -2.05
N LEU A 113 13.20 5.26 -2.09
CA LEU A 113 12.11 5.79 -1.29
C LEU A 113 12.17 5.14 0.08
N GLU A 114 12.47 5.93 1.09
CA GLU A 114 12.61 5.47 2.46
C GLU A 114 11.26 5.45 3.18
N LEU A 115 10.79 4.27 3.57
CA LEU A 115 9.48 4.07 4.21
C LEU A 115 9.57 3.70 5.69
N TRP A 116 10.76 3.77 6.29
CA TRP A 116 11.01 3.37 7.69
C TRP A 116 11.05 4.54 8.69
N HIS A 117 10.70 5.75 8.27
CA HIS A 117 10.72 6.93 9.15
C HIS A 117 9.53 7.01 10.11
N GLY A 118 8.59 6.09 10.03
CA GLY A 118 7.44 6.02 10.93
C GLY A 118 7.76 5.43 12.29
N PRO A 119 6.78 5.45 13.22
CA PRO A 119 7.00 5.13 14.64
C PRO A 119 7.42 3.68 14.90
N THR A 120 7.20 2.76 13.96
CA THR A 120 7.61 1.35 14.11
C THR A 120 8.73 0.94 13.16
N CYS A 121 9.29 1.89 12.44
CA CYS A 121 10.33 1.68 11.43
C CYS A 121 9.93 0.69 10.33
N ALA A 122 8.64 0.57 10.03
CA ALA A 122 8.12 -0.32 9.00
C ALA A 122 7.32 0.49 7.96
N PHE A 123 7.41 0.11 6.68
CA PHE A 123 6.61 0.74 5.61
C PHE A 123 5.10 0.71 5.88
N LYS A 124 4.67 -0.21 6.72
CA LYS A 124 3.26 -0.37 7.13
C LYS A 124 2.72 0.84 7.88
N ASP A 125 3.60 1.61 8.52
CA ASP A 125 3.23 2.86 9.21
C ASP A 125 2.55 3.85 8.26
N MET A 126 3.00 3.92 7.01
CA MET A 126 2.42 4.83 6.01
C MET A 126 0.90 4.67 5.88
N ALA A 127 0.41 3.45 5.99
CA ALA A 127 -1.02 3.17 5.90
C ALA A 127 -1.68 3.01 7.28
N LEU A 128 -1.00 2.40 8.24
CA LEU A 128 -1.59 2.10 9.55
C LEU A 128 -1.68 3.32 10.47
N GLN A 129 -0.92 4.39 10.21
CA GLN A 129 -1.15 5.67 10.89
C GLN A 129 -2.42 6.37 10.38
N LEU A 130 -2.82 6.17 9.11
CA LEU A 130 -4.00 6.82 8.53
C LEU A 130 -5.30 6.01 8.72
N LEU A 131 -5.21 4.68 8.63
CA LEU A 131 -6.38 3.79 8.68
C LEU A 131 -7.31 4.03 9.88
N PRO A 132 -6.83 4.22 11.12
CA PRO A 132 -7.70 4.45 12.27
C PRO A 132 -8.56 5.70 12.12
N TYR A 133 -8.01 6.79 11.62
CA TYR A 133 -8.72 8.03 11.38
C TYR A 133 -9.80 7.87 10.30
N LEU A 134 -9.46 7.22 9.19
CA LEU A 134 -10.43 6.91 8.13
C LEU A 134 -11.58 6.05 8.68
N MET A 135 -11.27 5.05 9.49
CA MET A 135 -12.27 4.17 10.08
C MET A 135 -13.16 4.91 11.06
N THR A 136 -12.62 5.79 11.89
CA THR A 136 -13.40 6.59 12.85
C THR A 136 -14.38 7.52 12.13
N VAL A 137 -13.92 8.22 11.09
CA VAL A 137 -14.79 9.08 10.28
C VAL A 137 -15.86 8.26 9.56
N SER A 138 -15.47 7.14 8.94
CA SER A 138 -16.42 6.25 8.26
C SER A 138 -17.47 5.67 9.23
N ALA A 139 -17.06 5.27 10.44
CA ALA A 139 -17.98 4.72 11.44
C ALA A 139 -19.02 5.74 11.90
N LYS A 140 -18.65 7.01 12.02
CA LYS A 140 -19.63 8.09 12.33
C LYS A 140 -20.68 8.23 11.23
N LYS A 141 -20.33 7.96 9.98
CA LYS A 141 -21.24 8.10 8.83
C LYS A 141 -22.09 6.86 8.56
N THR A 142 -21.55 5.66 8.81
CA THR A 142 -22.16 4.41 8.32
C THR A 142 -22.50 3.39 9.40
N ALA A 143 -22.03 3.60 10.62
CA ALA A 143 -22.13 2.63 11.71
C ALA A 143 -22.69 3.24 13.02
N ASP A 144 -23.44 4.33 12.94
CA ASP A 144 -24.06 5.02 14.09
C ASP A 144 -23.07 5.29 15.25
N GLY A 145 -21.82 5.58 14.92
CA GLY A 145 -20.77 5.85 15.89
C GLY A 145 -20.35 4.64 16.73
N LYS A 146 -20.57 3.41 16.24
CA LYS A 146 -20.11 2.20 16.93
C LYS A 146 -18.60 2.18 17.11
N THR A 147 -18.15 1.63 18.23
CA THR A 147 -16.72 1.36 18.46
C THR A 147 -16.28 0.20 17.59
N ILE A 148 -15.19 0.42 16.83
CA ILE A 148 -14.62 -0.58 15.93
C ILE A 148 -13.60 -1.41 16.69
N VAL A 149 -13.81 -2.72 16.73
CA VAL A 149 -12.89 -3.70 17.33
C VAL A 149 -12.06 -4.35 16.23
N ILE A 150 -10.77 -4.08 16.24
CA ILE A 150 -9.81 -4.60 15.28
C ILE A 150 -9.17 -5.87 15.85
N LEU A 151 -9.27 -6.97 15.12
CA LEU A 151 -8.52 -8.19 15.42
C LEU A 151 -7.41 -8.37 14.38
N VAL A 152 -6.20 -8.63 14.85
CA VAL A 152 -5.02 -8.85 14.00
C VAL A 152 -4.30 -10.13 14.44
N ALA A 153 -4.11 -11.06 13.51
CA ALA A 153 -3.08 -12.08 13.67
C ALA A 153 -1.82 -11.59 12.99
N THR A 154 -0.67 -11.72 13.64
CA THR A 154 0.59 -11.21 13.12
C THR A 154 1.76 -12.16 13.34
N SER A 155 2.71 -12.12 12.42
CA SER A 155 4.06 -12.68 12.58
C SER A 155 5.10 -11.61 12.96
N GLY A 156 4.67 -10.36 13.26
CA GLY A 156 5.56 -9.28 13.71
C GLY A 156 5.11 -7.88 13.29
N ASP A 157 5.62 -7.34 12.19
CA ASP A 157 5.50 -5.93 11.78
C ASP A 157 4.08 -5.38 11.73
N THR A 158 3.14 -6.16 11.19
CA THR A 158 1.74 -5.68 11.04
C THR A 158 1.10 -5.46 12.40
N GLY A 159 1.35 -6.35 13.37
CA GLY A 159 0.81 -6.22 14.72
C GLY A 159 1.31 -4.96 15.39
N LYS A 160 2.62 -4.73 15.38
CA LYS A 160 3.20 -3.54 16.01
C LYS A 160 2.73 -2.25 15.34
N ALA A 161 2.78 -2.18 14.02
CA ALA A 161 2.35 -1.00 13.29
C ALA A 161 0.84 -0.71 13.47
N ALA A 162 0.00 -1.75 13.59
CA ALA A 162 -1.42 -1.59 13.89
C ALA A 162 -1.65 -1.12 15.33
N LEU A 163 -0.97 -1.70 16.30
CA LEU A 163 -1.06 -1.25 17.71
C LEU A 163 -0.72 0.23 17.83
N GLU A 164 0.38 0.66 17.23
CA GLU A 164 0.82 2.05 17.29
C GLU A 164 -0.13 3.00 16.55
N GLY A 165 -0.64 2.59 15.39
CA GLY A 165 -1.59 3.40 14.62
C GLY A 165 -2.93 3.58 15.30
N PHE A 166 -3.45 2.54 15.98
CA PHE A 166 -4.73 2.58 16.69
C PHE A 166 -4.63 3.09 18.14
N LYS A 167 -3.40 3.25 18.67
CA LYS A 167 -3.17 3.73 20.03
C LYS A 167 -3.94 5.01 20.31
N ASN A 168 -4.82 4.95 21.31
CA ASN A 168 -5.61 6.07 21.81
C ASN A 168 -6.46 6.80 20.74
N VAL A 169 -6.78 6.12 19.62
CA VAL A 169 -7.73 6.66 18.65
C VAL A 169 -9.15 6.37 19.12
N ASP A 170 -9.94 7.43 19.23
CA ASP A 170 -11.32 7.36 19.71
C ASP A 170 -12.18 6.38 18.92
N HIS A 171 -13.11 5.72 19.60
CA HIS A 171 -14.03 4.74 19.02
C HIS A 171 -13.33 3.56 18.34
N THR A 172 -12.11 3.25 18.75
CA THR A 172 -11.40 2.04 18.29
C THR A 172 -10.89 1.21 19.46
N LYS A 173 -10.82 -0.09 19.26
CA LYS A 173 -10.12 -1.05 20.12
C LYS A 173 -9.34 -2.01 19.24
N ILE A 174 -8.13 -2.39 19.65
CA ILE A 174 -7.32 -3.33 18.90
C ILE A 174 -6.81 -4.46 19.79
N LEU A 175 -6.94 -5.68 19.29
CA LEU A 175 -6.40 -6.88 19.90
C LEU A 175 -5.52 -7.61 18.88
N VAL A 176 -4.25 -7.78 19.23
CA VAL A 176 -3.25 -8.46 18.40
C VAL A 176 -2.91 -9.82 18.97
N PHE A 177 -3.01 -10.84 18.14
CA PHE A 177 -2.61 -12.22 18.44
C PHE A 177 -1.30 -12.53 17.73
N TYR A 178 -0.33 -13.09 18.46
CA TYR A 178 0.94 -13.53 17.89
C TYR A 178 1.39 -14.86 18.47
N PRO A 179 2.10 -15.71 17.71
CA PRO A 179 2.65 -16.97 18.22
C PRO A 179 3.83 -16.69 19.16
N VAL A 180 3.88 -17.39 20.29
CA VAL A 180 4.96 -17.23 21.32
C VAL A 180 6.33 -17.36 20.69
N ASP A 181 6.50 -18.34 19.78
CA ASP A 181 7.78 -18.72 19.16
C ASP A 181 7.81 -18.43 17.66
N GLY A 182 7.09 -17.41 17.19
CA GLY A 182 6.98 -17.14 15.75
C GLY A 182 7.31 -15.70 15.35
N VAL A 183 7.80 -14.90 16.29
CA VAL A 183 8.17 -13.48 16.06
C VAL A 183 9.59 -13.22 16.55
N SER A 184 10.28 -12.27 15.93
CA SER A 184 11.62 -11.89 16.40
C SER A 184 11.58 -11.29 17.82
N PRO A 185 12.65 -11.38 18.61
CA PRO A 185 12.70 -10.81 19.95
C PRO A 185 12.37 -9.31 19.96
N MET A 186 12.83 -8.56 18.96
CA MET A 186 12.57 -7.13 18.83
C MET A 186 11.09 -6.86 18.56
N GLN A 187 10.48 -7.58 17.62
CA GLN A 187 9.06 -7.43 17.30
C GLN A 187 8.16 -7.82 18.48
N LYS A 188 8.54 -8.89 19.21
CA LYS A 188 7.84 -9.28 20.44
C LYS A 188 7.91 -8.16 21.48
N LEU A 189 9.09 -7.61 21.72
CA LEU A 189 9.28 -6.51 22.65
C LEU A 189 8.47 -5.29 22.25
N GLN A 190 8.52 -4.89 21.00
CA GLN A 190 7.73 -3.77 20.46
C GLN A 190 6.22 -3.94 20.69
N MET A 191 5.67 -5.16 20.58
CA MET A 191 4.25 -5.41 20.82
C MET A 191 3.92 -5.44 22.31
N THR A 192 4.71 -6.14 23.13
CA THR A 192 4.43 -6.34 24.55
C THR A 192 4.65 -5.10 25.41
N THR A 193 5.43 -4.14 24.94
CA THR A 193 5.65 -2.84 25.60
C THR A 193 4.72 -1.74 25.05
N GLN A 194 3.79 -2.08 24.14
CA GLN A 194 2.86 -1.08 23.61
C GLN A 194 1.91 -0.58 24.71
N GLU A 195 1.95 0.73 24.91
CA GLU A 195 1.02 1.44 25.80
C GLU A 195 -0.20 1.93 25.03
N GLY A 196 -1.30 2.13 25.72
CA GLY A 196 -2.56 2.67 25.19
C GLY A 196 -3.77 2.07 25.87
N ASP A 197 -4.83 2.87 26.06
CA ASP A 197 -6.04 2.45 26.80
C ASP A 197 -6.97 1.56 25.99
N ASN A 198 -6.75 1.49 24.68
CA ASN A 198 -7.59 0.77 23.72
C ASN A 198 -6.85 -0.37 23.01
N VAL A 199 -5.63 -0.72 23.45
CA VAL A 199 -4.78 -1.75 22.83
C VAL A 199 -4.64 -2.96 23.74
N ALA A 200 -4.61 -4.15 23.15
CA ALA A 200 -4.32 -5.39 23.86
C ALA A 200 -3.52 -6.35 22.98
N VAL A 201 -2.65 -7.13 23.61
CA VAL A 201 -1.77 -8.10 22.96
C VAL A 201 -1.93 -9.46 23.61
N CYS A 202 -2.12 -10.49 22.82
CA CYS A 202 -2.29 -11.85 23.28
C CYS A 202 -1.31 -12.78 22.57
N ALA A 203 -0.43 -13.42 23.35
CA ALA A 203 0.43 -14.49 22.88
C ALA A 203 -0.34 -15.80 22.83
N ILE A 204 -0.19 -16.59 21.78
CA ILE A 204 -0.80 -17.90 21.65
C ILE A 204 0.26 -18.99 21.58
N ASN A 205 -0.05 -20.16 22.15
CA ASN A 205 0.72 -21.37 21.98
C ASN A 205 0.32 -22.03 20.65
N GLY A 206 1.13 -21.81 19.61
CA GLY A 206 0.85 -22.26 18.25
C GLY A 206 1.69 -21.48 17.25
N ASN A 207 1.40 -21.67 15.99
CA ASN A 207 2.06 -20.96 14.89
C ASN A 207 1.20 -19.81 14.35
N PHE A 208 1.68 -19.13 13.31
CA PHE A 208 0.95 -18.01 12.69
C PHE A 208 -0.37 -18.43 12.06
N ASP A 209 -0.46 -19.62 11.48
CA ASP A 209 -1.69 -20.13 10.86
C ASP A 209 -2.76 -20.43 11.92
N ASP A 210 -2.34 -20.88 13.11
CA ASP A 210 -3.23 -21.05 14.27
C ASP A 210 -3.81 -19.70 14.72
N ALA A 211 -2.96 -18.66 14.79
CA ALA A 211 -3.41 -17.30 15.11
C ALA A 211 -4.41 -16.76 14.07
N GLN A 212 -4.13 -16.96 12.79
CA GLN A 212 -5.05 -16.56 11.71
C GLN A 212 -6.39 -17.32 11.78
N SER A 213 -6.33 -18.63 12.02
CA SER A 213 -7.51 -19.48 12.11
C SER A 213 -8.38 -19.07 13.29
N ALA A 214 -7.77 -18.78 14.45
CA ALA A 214 -8.46 -18.27 15.63
C ALA A 214 -9.16 -16.93 15.34
N VAL A 215 -8.46 -15.97 14.74
CA VAL A 215 -9.04 -14.67 14.34
C VAL A 215 -10.20 -14.86 13.38
N LYS A 216 -10.08 -15.70 12.36
CA LYS A 216 -11.18 -16.01 11.42
C LYS A 216 -12.38 -16.62 12.14
N SER A 217 -12.15 -17.55 13.06
CA SER A 217 -13.20 -18.19 13.87
C SER A 217 -13.96 -17.16 14.71
N ILE A 218 -13.24 -16.24 15.37
CA ILE A 218 -13.85 -15.14 16.15
C ILE A 218 -14.68 -14.23 15.21
N PHE A 219 -14.15 -13.87 14.05
CA PHE A 219 -14.85 -13.03 13.08
C PHE A 219 -16.14 -13.64 12.55
N THR A 220 -16.22 -14.96 12.47
CA THR A 220 -17.40 -15.67 11.94
C THR A 220 -18.39 -16.09 13.03
N ASN A 221 -18.02 -16.03 14.30
CA ASN A 221 -18.85 -16.45 15.43
C ASN A 221 -20.01 -15.47 15.65
N ALA A 222 -21.23 -15.97 15.54
CA ALA A 222 -22.45 -15.17 15.67
C ALA A 222 -22.65 -14.65 17.10
N GLU A 223 -22.39 -15.48 18.12
CA GLU A 223 -22.58 -15.11 19.53
C GLU A 223 -21.67 -13.95 19.93
N ILE A 224 -20.40 -14.00 19.50
CA ILE A 224 -19.44 -12.93 19.77
C ILE A 224 -19.86 -11.63 19.06
N LYS A 225 -20.36 -11.71 17.82
CA LYS A 225 -20.89 -10.55 17.11
C LYS A 225 -22.09 -9.94 17.83
N ASP A 226 -23.00 -10.76 18.30
CA ASP A 226 -24.17 -10.30 19.04
C ASP A 226 -23.79 -9.65 20.39
N GLU A 227 -22.82 -10.21 21.09
CA GLU A 227 -22.28 -9.60 22.31
C GLU A 227 -21.62 -8.24 22.08
N LEU A 228 -20.87 -8.11 20.98
CA LEU A 228 -20.30 -6.83 20.58
C LEU A 228 -21.39 -5.82 20.20
N ALA A 229 -22.40 -6.26 19.45
CA ALA A 229 -23.51 -5.39 19.05
C ALA A 229 -24.27 -4.84 20.25
N LYS A 230 -24.54 -5.64 21.30
CA LYS A 230 -25.13 -5.21 22.58
C LYS A 230 -24.30 -4.12 23.27
N LYS A 231 -22.99 -4.08 23.04
CA LYS A 231 -22.06 -3.08 23.59
C LYS A 231 -21.79 -1.90 22.65
N ASN A 232 -22.60 -1.75 21.61
CA ASN A 232 -22.39 -0.78 20.54
C ASN A 232 -21.00 -0.89 19.86
N MET A 233 -20.57 -2.11 19.62
CA MET A 233 -19.28 -2.43 19.00
C MET A 233 -19.47 -3.27 17.73
N MET A 234 -18.49 -3.23 16.83
CA MET A 234 -18.46 -4.08 15.64
C MET A 234 -17.02 -4.47 15.28
N PHE A 235 -16.87 -5.63 14.65
CA PHE A 235 -15.57 -6.05 14.14
C PHE A 235 -15.17 -5.31 12.87
N SER A 236 -13.87 -5.08 12.73
CA SER A 236 -13.22 -4.75 11.46
C SER A 236 -11.80 -5.30 11.42
N SER A 237 -11.14 -5.16 10.28
CA SER A 237 -9.81 -5.71 10.04
C SER A 237 -8.82 -4.62 9.64
N ALA A 238 -7.60 -4.70 10.16
CA ALA A 238 -6.46 -3.92 9.73
C ALA A 238 -5.49 -4.71 8.81
N ASN A 239 -5.92 -5.83 8.25
CA ASN A 239 -5.10 -6.62 7.32
C ASN A 239 -4.88 -5.90 5.99
N SER A 240 -3.87 -6.35 5.23
CA SER A 240 -3.48 -5.75 3.94
C SER A 240 -4.57 -5.81 2.86
N ILE A 241 -5.60 -6.64 3.04
CA ILE A 241 -6.79 -6.68 2.18
C ILE A 241 -7.73 -5.47 2.38
N ASN A 242 -7.62 -4.75 3.49
CA ASN A 242 -8.41 -3.54 3.72
C ASN A 242 -7.98 -2.44 2.72
N TRP A 243 -8.95 -1.87 2.01
CA TRP A 243 -8.69 -0.79 1.06
C TRP A 243 -8.01 0.43 1.70
N GLY A 244 -8.38 0.76 2.92
CA GLY A 244 -7.76 1.83 3.70
C GLY A 244 -6.28 1.58 4.05
N ARG A 245 -5.78 0.35 3.82
CA ARG A 245 -4.35 0.03 3.86
C ARG A 245 -3.65 0.18 2.53
N LEU A 246 -4.38 0.10 1.42
CA LEU A 246 -3.82 0.17 0.08
C LEU A 246 -3.78 1.61 -0.44
N VAL A 247 -4.88 2.34 -0.31
CA VAL A 247 -4.99 3.68 -0.90
C VAL A 247 -3.95 4.68 -0.39
N PRO A 248 -3.55 4.70 0.90
CA PRO A 248 -2.49 5.60 1.36
C PRO A 248 -1.14 5.35 0.70
N GLN A 249 -0.90 4.13 0.26
CA GLN A 249 0.35 3.76 -0.39
C GLN A 249 0.49 4.33 -1.82
N ILE A 250 -0.60 4.73 -2.44
CA ILE A 250 -0.57 5.42 -3.75
C ILE A 250 0.17 6.76 -3.62
N VAL A 251 0.01 7.43 -2.49
CA VAL A 251 0.55 8.77 -2.23
C VAL A 251 2.06 8.84 -2.43
N TYR A 252 2.80 7.92 -1.84
CA TYR A 252 4.26 7.99 -1.87
C TYR A 252 4.87 7.70 -3.25
N TYR A 253 4.15 7.06 -4.17
CA TYR A 253 4.59 6.94 -5.56
C TYR A 253 4.56 8.29 -6.27
N PHE A 254 3.50 9.06 -6.08
CA PHE A 254 3.43 10.44 -6.58
C PHE A 254 4.48 11.33 -5.90
N SER A 255 4.63 11.20 -4.58
CA SER A 255 5.62 11.95 -3.81
C SER A 255 7.03 11.71 -4.32
N THR A 256 7.40 10.43 -4.51
CA THR A 256 8.71 10.04 -5.08
C THR A 256 8.95 10.65 -6.46
N TYR A 257 7.96 10.59 -7.34
CA TYR A 257 8.10 11.13 -8.68
C TYR A 257 8.33 12.66 -8.64
N CYS A 258 7.59 13.37 -7.79
CA CYS A 258 7.78 14.78 -7.56
C CYS A 258 9.16 15.10 -7.00
N ASP A 259 9.64 14.32 -6.04
CA ASP A 259 10.96 14.51 -5.44
C ASP A 259 12.08 14.28 -6.47
N LEU A 260 11.96 13.31 -7.35
CA LEU A 260 12.92 13.07 -8.43
C LEU A 260 13.01 14.25 -9.40
N ILE A 261 11.87 14.89 -9.72
CA ILE A 261 11.87 16.10 -10.54
C ILE A 261 12.53 17.25 -9.79
N ASN A 262 12.18 17.48 -8.51
CA ASN A 262 12.73 18.55 -7.69
C ASN A 262 14.24 18.40 -7.47
N MET A 263 14.74 17.16 -7.41
CA MET A 263 16.17 16.87 -7.36
C MET A 263 16.87 16.98 -8.73
N GLY A 264 16.15 17.28 -9.81
CA GLY A 264 16.70 17.35 -11.16
C GLY A 264 17.16 15.98 -11.72
N LYS A 265 16.69 14.86 -11.15
CA LYS A 265 17.05 13.51 -11.61
C LYS A 265 16.29 13.09 -12.85
N ILE A 266 15.08 13.59 -13.02
CA ILE A 266 14.21 13.39 -14.15
C ILE A 266 13.51 14.69 -14.54
N LYS A 267 12.98 14.74 -15.77
CA LYS A 267 12.04 15.77 -16.21
C LYS A 267 10.62 15.25 -16.09
N ALA A 268 9.67 16.17 -16.02
CA ALA A 268 8.25 15.80 -16.08
C ALA A 268 7.95 14.99 -17.37
N GLY A 269 7.23 13.87 -17.23
CA GLY A 269 6.93 12.94 -18.31
C GLY A 269 7.98 11.83 -18.52
N ASP A 270 9.17 11.95 -17.95
CA ASP A 270 10.15 10.88 -18.00
C ASP A 270 9.65 9.62 -17.27
N LYS A 271 9.79 8.47 -17.90
CA LYS A 271 9.36 7.20 -17.33
C LYS A 271 10.38 6.63 -16.38
N ILE A 272 9.93 6.20 -15.19
CA ILE A 272 10.76 5.54 -14.17
C ILE A 272 10.44 4.05 -14.07
N ASN A 273 11.42 3.24 -13.70
CA ASN A 273 11.20 1.88 -13.23
C ASN A 273 11.17 1.91 -11.71
N VAL A 274 10.26 1.13 -11.11
CA VAL A 274 10.13 1.05 -9.65
C VAL A 274 10.31 -0.40 -9.22
N VAL A 275 11.30 -0.65 -8.38
CA VAL A 275 11.55 -1.96 -7.77
C VAL A 275 10.90 -1.96 -6.38
N VAL A 276 10.03 -2.93 -6.13
CA VAL A 276 9.25 -3.00 -4.90
C VAL A 276 9.47 -4.34 -4.21
N PRO A 277 10.11 -4.35 -3.02
CA PRO A 277 10.11 -5.53 -2.17
C PRO A 277 8.66 -5.95 -1.88
N THR A 278 8.29 -7.18 -2.25
CA THR A 278 6.88 -7.54 -2.35
C THR A 278 6.56 -8.86 -1.63
N GLY A 279 5.62 -8.80 -0.69
CA GLY A 279 4.97 -9.95 -0.08
C GLY A 279 3.49 -10.00 -0.46
N ASN A 280 2.62 -9.36 0.32
CA ASN A 280 1.15 -9.38 0.12
C ASN A 280 0.64 -8.54 -1.08
N PHE A 281 1.51 -8.13 -1.96
CA PHE A 281 1.22 -7.39 -3.20
C PHE A 281 0.55 -6.01 -3.03
N GLY A 282 0.32 -5.55 -1.81
CA GLY A 282 -0.38 -4.29 -1.55
C GLY A 282 0.42 -3.07 -2.03
N ASN A 283 1.70 -3.00 -1.68
CA ASN A 283 2.57 -1.89 -2.06
C ASN A 283 2.72 -1.77 -3.58
N ILE A 284 3.12 -2.83 -4.27
CA ILE A 284 3.32 -2.78 -5.72
C ILE A 284 1.99 -2.57 -6.49
N LEU A 285 0.87 -3.04 -5.95
CA LEU A 285 -0.46 -2.77 -6.49
C LEU A 285 -0.83 -1.28 -6.36
N ALA A 286 -0.45 -0.62 -5.27
CA ALA A 286 -0.60 0.83 -5.15
C ALA A 286 0.22 1.58 -6.22
N GLY A 287 1.43 1.10 -6.55
CA GLY A 287 2.21 1.58 -7.69
C GLY A 287 1.51 1.37 -9.03
N TYR A 288 0.84 0.23 -9.20
CA TYR A 288 0.02 -0.03 -10.38
C TYR A 288 -1.17 0.94 -10.48
N TYR A 289 -1.84 1.23 -9.37
CA TYR A 289 -2.90 2.25 -9.36
C TYR A 289 -2.35 3.64 -9.68
N ALA A 290 -1.21 4.04 -9.10
CA ALA A 290 -0.55 5.30 -9.44
C ALA A 290 -0.26 5.39 -10.96
N LYS A 291 0.26 4.31 -11.57
CA LYS A 291 0.47 4.21 -13.02
C LYS A 291 -0.84 4.35 -13.80
N LYS A 292 -1.93 3.74 -13.31
CA LYS A 292 -3.26 3.86 -13.93
C LYS A 292 -3.85 5.26 -13.81
N MET A 293 -3.50 6.00 -12.77
CA MET A 293 -3.84 7.41 -12.60
C MET A 293 -3.01 8.34 -13.50
N GLY A 294 -2.02 7.80 -14.21
CA GLY A 294 -1.20 8.54 -15.18
C GLY A 294 0.22 8.84 -14.74
N LEU A 295 0.67 8.33 -13.56
CA LEU A 295 2.07 8.47 -13.14
C LEU A 295 2.99 7.76 -14.14
N PRO A 296 4.06 8.43 -14.66
CA PRO A 296 4.91 7.87 -15.70
C PRO A 296 5.83 6.74 -15.19
N ILE A 297 5.22 5.62 -14.83
CA ILE A 297 5.94 4.39 -14.48
C ILE A 297 6.06 3.52 -15.72
N LYS A 298 7.29 3.16 -16.10
CA LYS A 298 7.55 2.23 -17.20
C LYS A 298 7.24 0.80 -16.75
N THR A 299 7.94 0.32 -15.74
CA THR A 299 7.86 -1.06 -15.25
C THR A 299 7.82 -1.08 -13.73
N LEU A 300 6.94 -1.90 -13.17
CA LEU A 300 6.92 -2.25 -11.76
C LEU A 300 7.63 -3.60 -11.60
N VAL A 301 8.72 -3.63 -10.86
CA VAL A 301 9.51 -4.85 -10.64
C VAL A 301 9.18 -5.42 -9.26
N CYS A 302 8.55 -6.58 -9.25
CA CYS A 302 8.27 -7.35 -8.04
C CYS A 302 9.55 -8.03 -7.55
N ALA A 303 10.12 -7.56 -6.46
CA ALA A 303 11.29 -8.15 -5.84
C ALA A 303 10.88 -9.08 -4.70
N SER A 304 11.25 -10.35 -4.78
CA SER A 304 10.98 -11.37 -3.76
C SER A 304 12.26 -11.75 -3.01
N ASN A 305 12.11 -12.32 -1.81
CA ASN A 305 13.16 -13.08 -1.15
C ASN A 305 13.12 -14.56 -1.57
N SER A 306 13.67 -15.46 -0.77
CA SER A 306 13.65 -16.91 -1.03
C SER A 306 12.24 -17.50 -1.14
N ASN A 307 11.21 -16.81 -0.62
CA ASN A 307 9.80 -17.14 -0.83
C ASN A 307 9.30 -16.51 -2.15
N ASN A 308 9.79 -17.01 -3.27
CA ASN A 308 9.70 -16.38 -4.59
C ASN A 308 8.43 -16.74 -5.41
N VAL A 309 7.34 -17.12 -4.75
CA VAL A 309 6.08 -17.53 -5.41
C VAL A 309 5.55 -16.47 -6.41
N LEU A 310 5.69 -15.18 -6.07
CA LEU A 310 5.27 -14.08 -6.94
C LEU A 310 6.17 -13.95 -8.17
N THR A 311 7.47 -14.13 -7.99
CA THR A 311 8.43 -14.10 -9.10
C THR A 311 8.12 -15.20 -10.11
N ASP A 312 7.88 -16.43 -9.63
CA ASP A 312 7.52 -17.55 -10.50
C ASP A 312 6.19 -17.31 -11.21
N PHE A 313 5.17 -16.84 -10.48
CA PHE A 313 3.89 -16.50 -11.07
C PHE A 313 4.00 -15.45 -12.18
N LEU A 314 4.69 -14.35 -11.93
CA LEU A 314 4.84 -13.26 -12.92
C LEU A 314 5.64 -13.68 -14.16
N LYS A 315 6.53 -14.68 -14.02
CA LYS A 315 7.28 -15.23 -15.13
C LYS A 315 6.55 -16.32 -15.90
N THR A 316 5.77 -17.16 -15.22
CA THR A 316 5.21 -18.38 -15.82
C THR A 316 3.70 -18.39 -15.96
N GLY A 317 2.98 -17.50 -15.27
CA GLY A 317 1.51 -17.54 -15.16
C GLY A 317 1.00 -18.57 -14.17
N THR A 318 1.87 -19.36 -13.53
CA THR A 318 1.48 -20.38 -12.55
C THR A 318 1.79 -19.92 -11.13
N TYR A 319 0.78 -19.85 -10.31
CA TYR A 319 0.89 -19.61 -8.87
C TYR A 319 0.81 -20.93 -8.13
N ASP A 320 1.87 -21.29 -7.39
CA ASP A 320 1.96 -22.55 -6.66
C ASP A 320 2.46 -22.32 -5.24
N LYS A 321 1.58 -22.50 -4.24
CA LYS A 321 1.91 -22.39 -2.81
C LYS A 321 2.48 -23.69 -2.23
N ASN A 322 2.45 -24.81 -2.97
CA ASN A 322 2.93 -26.11 -2.52
C ASN A 322 4.47 -26.19 -2.60
N ARG A 323 5.11 -25.38 -1.80
CA ARG A 323 6.58 -25.25 -1.75
C ARG A 323 7.06 -25.05 -0.32
N LYS A 324 8.37 -25.21 -0.10
CA LYS A 324 8.98 -24.95 1.20
C LYS A 324 8.82 -23.47 1.54
N PHE A 325 8.45 -23.21 2.80
CA PHE A 325 8.50 -21.87 3.40
C PHE A 325 9.88 -21.62 4.01
N TYR A 326 10.40 -20.42 3.80
CA TYR A 326 11.68 -19.98 4.35
C TYR A 326 11.45 -18.81 5.30
N THR A 327 12.01 -18.89 6.49
CA THR A 327 12.12 -17.73 7.39
C THR A 327 13.37 -16.96 7.00
N THR A 328 13.23 -15.68 6.68
CA THR A 328 14.31 -14.84 6.17
C THR A 328 14.56 -13.63 7.06
N THR A 329 15.62 -12.87 6.77
CA THR A 329 15.89 -11.56 7.40
C THR A 329 14.93 -10.46 6.91
N SER A 330 14.08 -10.76 5.91
CA SER A 330 13.07 -9.87 5.36
C SER A 330 11.64 -10.38 5.64
N PRO A 331 11.23 -10.55 6.92
CA PRO A 331 10.03 -11.30 7.30
C PRO A 331 8.72 -10.69 6.76
N SER A 332 8.71 -9.42 6.43
CA SER A 332 7.55 -8.76 5.80
C SER A 332 7.18 -9.35 4.44
N MET A 333 8.10 -10.04 3.78
CA MET A 333 7.94 -10.68 2.48
C MET A 333 7.87 -12.22 2.56
N ASP A 334 7.95 -12.80 3.77
CA ASP A 334 7.82 -14.25 3.99
C ASP A 334 6.37 -14.66 3.84
N ILE A 335 5.97 -14.97 2.61
CA ILE A 335 4.62 -15.39 2.27
C ILE A 335 4.60 -16.53 1.25
N LEU A 336 3.59 -17.37 1.33
CA LEU A 336 3.22 -18.32 0.28
C LEU A 336 1.87 -17.97 -0.37
N ILE A 337 1.05 -17.15 0.28
CA ILE A 337 -0.21 -16.65 -0.26
C ILE A 337 -0.19 -15.13 -0.22
N SER A 338 -0.26 -14.51 -1.41
CA SER A 338 -0.24 -13.06 -1.57
C SER A 338 -1.67 -12.52 -1.66
N SER A 339 -2.11 -11.79 -0.63
CA SER A 339 -3.52 -11.46 -0.41
C SER A 339 -4.10 -10.38 -1.35
N ASN A 340 -3.28 -9.64 -2.10
CA ASN A 340 -3.78 -8.61 -3.01
C ASN A 340 -3.52 -8.92 -4.49
N LEU A 341 -2.90 -10.05 -4.81
CA LEU A 341 -2.68 -10.44 -6.20
C LEU A 341 -4.02 -10.66 -6.94
N GLU A 342 -5.03 -11.19 -6.24
CA GLU A 342 -6.38 -11.36 -6.81
C GLU A 342 -6.98 -10.07 -7.35
N ARG A 343 -6.66 -8.90 -6.72
CA ARG A 343 -7.10 -7.58 -7.21
C ARG A 343 -6.45 -7.22 -8.54
N LEU A 344 -5.16 -7.54 -8.70
CA LEU A 344 -4.50 -7.35 -9.99
C LEU A 344 -5.15 -8.24 -11.06
N LEU A 345 -5.37 -9.52 -10.75
CA LEU A 345 -6.02 -10.47 -11.66
C LEU A 345 -7.41 -9.98 -12.09
N TYR A 346 -8.21 -9.49 -11.14
CA TYR A 346 -9.52 -8.91 -11.41
C TYR A 346 -9.43 -7.73 -12.38
N HIS A 347 -8.50 -6.80 -12.18
CA HIS A 347 -8.30 -5.67 -13.09
C HIS A 347 -7.78 -6.10 -14.47
N MET A 348 -6.87 -7.08 -14.52
CA MET A 348 -6.27 -7.53 -15.78
C MET A 348 -7.20 -8.44 -16.61
N SER A 349 -8.19 -9.05 -15.96
CA SER A 349 -9.27 -9.81 -16.59
C SER A 349 -10.50 -8.96 -16.96
N ASP A 350 -10.37 -7.63 -16.90
CA ASP A 350 -11.45 -6.69 -17.20
C ASP A 350 -12.70 -6.87 -16.29
N GLY A 351 -12.48 -7.32 -15.05
CA GLY A 351 -13.51 -7.47 -14.02
C GLY A 351 -14.22 -8.83 -14.00
N ASP A 352 -13.60 -9.87 -14.54
CA ASP A 352 -14.16 -11.23 -14.54
C ASP A 352 -14.12 -11.86 -13.14
N ASP A 353 -15.18 -11.65 -12.37
CA ASP A 353 -15.32 -12.15 -10.99
C ASP A 353 -15.47 -13.69 -10.94
N LYS A 354 -16.00 -14.30 -12.00
CA LYS A 354 -16.13 -15.74 -12.09
C LYS A 354 -14.76 -16.41 -12.23
N LEU A 355 -13.93 -15.88 -13.14
CA LEU A 355 -12.54 -16.33 -13.29
C LEU A 355 -11.79 -16.21 -11.95
N ILE A 356 -11.92 -15.10 -11.24
CA ILE A 356 -11.22 -14.89 -9.98
C ILE A 356 -11.67 -15.90 -8.93
N ARG A 357 -12.98 -16.15 -8.79
CA ARG A 357 -13.48 -17.18 -7.88
C ARG A 357 -12.92 -18.56 -8.20
N ASP A 358 -12.87 -18.92 -9.48
CA ASP A 358 -12.36 -20.23 -9.91
C ASP A 358 -10.86 -20.37 -9.59
N LEU A 359 -10.06 -19.32 -9.83
CA LEU A 359 -8.62 -19.31 -9.49
C LEU A 359 -8.39 -19.41 -7.97
N MET A 360 -9.16 -18.67 -7.17
CA MET A 360 -9.02 -18.70 -5.70
C MET A 360 -9.52 -20.04 -5.12
N ASN A 361 -10.55 -20.65 -5.70
CA ASN A 361 -10.97 -22.01 -5.33
C ASN A 361 -9.86 -23.01 -5.62
N LYS A 362 -9.25 -23.01 -6.80
CA LYS A 362 -8.10 -23.85 -7.13
C LYS A 362 -6.92 -23.64 -6.19
N LEU A 363 -6.63 -22.40 -5.82
CA LEU A 363 -5.58 -22.10 -4.84
C LEU A 363 -5.91 -22.72 -3.48
N SER A 364 -7.18 -22.74 -3.09
CA SER A 364 -7.62 -23.32 -1.82
C SER A 364 -7.58 -24.86 -1.84
N THR A 365 -8.06 -25.49 -2.91
CA THR A 365 -8.19 -26.96 -3.02
C THR A 365 -6.88 -27.63 -3.43
N ASP A 366 -6.24 -27.12 -4.49
CA ASP A 366 -5.10 -27.75 -5.14
C ASP A 366 -3.76 -27.12 -4.74
N GLY A 367 -3.82 -25.96 -4.08
CA GLY A 367 -2.65 -25.15 -3.69
C GLY A 367 -2.01 -24.42 -4.87
N LYS A 368 -2.59 -24.49 -6.07
CA LYS A 368 -2.04 -23.86 -7.28
C LYS A 368 -3.11 -23.53 -8.30
N TYR A 369 -2.79 -22.56 -9.16
CA TYR A 369 -3.55 -22.25 -10.37
C TYR A 369 -2.62 -21.74 -11.47
N THR A 370 -3.08 -21.80 -12.73
CA THR A 370 -2.42 -21.21 -13.89
C THR A 370 -3.42 -20.31 -14.60
N VAL A 371 -3.00 -19.09 -14.95
CA VAL A 371 -3.78 -18.17 -15.75
C VAL A 371 -3.52 -18.41 -17.24
N SER A 372 -4.39 -17.87 -18.11
CA SER A 372 -4.18 -18.00 -19.57
C SER A 372 -2.94 -17.23 -20.03
N ASP A 373 -2.36 -17.69 -21.15
CA ASP A 373 -1.21 -17.03 -21.79
C ASP A 373 -1.52 -15.57 -22.15
N GLU A 374 -2.77 -15.29 -22.51
CA GLU A 374 -3.22 -13.92 -22.79
C GLU A 374 -3.19 -13.04 -21.53
N LEU A 375 -3.67 -13.57 -20.40
CA LEU A 375 -3.71 -12.82 -19.13
C LEU A 375 -2.30 -12.57 -18.60
N ILE A 376 -1.43 -13.57 -18.61
CA ILE A 376 -0.04 -13.36 -18.16
C ILE A 376 0.71 -12.41 -19.07
N ALA A 377 0.50 -12.44 -20.39
CA ALA A 377 1.10 -11.49 -21.31
C ALA A 377 0.63 -10.04 -21.05
N LYS A 378 -0.64 -9.82 -20.66
CA LYS A 378 -1.13 -8.51 -20.22
C LYS A 378 -0.39 -8.05 -18.95
N ILE A 379 -0.20 -8.94 -17.98
CA ILE A 379 0.49 -8.64 -16.72
C ILE A 379 1.95 -8.28 -16.97
N GLN A 380 2.66 -9.06 -17.79
CA GLN A 380 4.08 -8.87 -18.11
C GLN A 380 4.39 -7.57 -18.87
N LYS A 381 3.40 -6.92 -19.48
CA LYS A 381 3.56 -5.56 -20.03
C LYS A 381 3.73 -4.48 -18.96
N GLU A 382 3.23 -4.73 -17.77
CA GLU A 382 3.20 -3.77 -16.67
C GLU A 382 4.23 -4.12 -15.57
N PHE A 383 4.48 -5.43 -15.39
CA PHE A 383 5.31 -5.97 -14.32
C PHE A 383 6.48 -6.79 -14.85
N ASP A 384 7.57 -6.72 -14.12
CA ASP A 384 8.69 -7.67 -14.17
C ASP A 384 8.91 -8.24 -12.77
N ALA A 385 9.74 -9.26 -12.61
CA ALA A 385 9.99 -9.89 -11.34
C ALA A 385 11.40 -10.47 -11.21
N GLY A 386 11.89 -10.48 -9.98
CA GLY A 386 13.15 -11.13 -9.60
C GLY A 386 13.13 -11.49 -8.11
N PHE A 387 14.08 -12.32 -7.72
CA PHE A 387 14.28 -12.67 -6.31
C PHE A 387 15.77 -12.73 -5.97
N THR A 388 16.08 -12.64 -4.71
CA THR A 388 17.43 -12.82 -4.19
C THR A 388 17.46 -13.84 -3.05
N ALA A 389 18.53 -14.63 -2.98
CA ALA A 389 18.76 -15.52 -1.87
C ALA A 389 19.32 -14.74 -0.67
N GLU A 390 19.12 -15.24 0.54
CA GLU A 390 19.44 -14.60 1.80
C GLU A 390 20.92 -14.15 1.88
N GLN A 391 21.84 -15.02 1.48
CA GLN A 391 23.28 -14.68 1.49
C GLN A 391 23.61 -13.45 0.65
N ASN A 392 22.91 -13.22 -0.47
CA ASN A 392 23.15 -12.06 -1.32
C ASN A 392 22.57 -10.76 -0.72
N VAL A 393 21.63 -10.85 0.22
CA VAL A 393 21.06 -9.70 0.91
C VAL A 393 22.11 -9.03 1.77
N ASP A 394 22.77 -9.80 2.64
CA ASP A 394 23.82 -9.31 3.53
C ASP A 394 24.98 -8.68 2.75
N ASP A 395 25.47 -9.37 1.71
CA ASP A 395 26.53 -8.87 0.84
C ASP A 395 26.13 -7.55 0.15
N THR A 396 24.88 -7.43 -0.27
CA THR A 396 24.36 -6.23 -0.93
C THR A 396 24.25 -5.06 0.05
N ILE A 397 23.75 -5.29 1.26
CA ILE A 397 23.67 -4.27 2.31
C ILE A 397 25.08 -3.78 2.65
N LYS A 398 26.01 -4.70 2.91
CA LYS A 398 27.40 -4.38 3.21
C LYS A 398 28.05 -3.59 2.07
N TYR A 399 27.89 -4.04 0.81
CA TYR A 399 28.44 -3.33 -0.36
C TYR A 399 27.93 -1.88 -0.46
N HIS A 400 26.62 -1.64 -0.24
CA HIS A 400 26.08 -0.31 -0.32
C HIS A 400 26.52 0.57 0.84
N PHE A 401 26.67 0.00 2.03
CA PHE A 401 27.21 0.71 3.19
C PHE A 401 28.68 1.10 2.97
N ASP A 402 29.53 0.14 2.58
CA ASP A 402 30.97 0.38 2.40
C ASP A 402 31.24 1.38 1.26
N LYS A 403 30.46 1.30 0.17
CA LYS A 403 30.74 2.10 -1.02
C LYS A 403 30.06 3.46 -1.04
N TYR A 404 28.85 3.55 -0.51
CA TYR A 404 28.00 4.75 -0.61
C TYR A 404 27.64 5.33 0.75
N HIS A 405 28.10 4.74 1.84
CA HIS A 405 27.75 5.08 3.24
C HIS A 405 26.22 5.10 3.45
N TYR A 406 25.53 4.22 2.74
CA TYR A 406 24.09 4.08 2.80
C TYR A 406 23.70 2.74 3.42
N LEU A 407 23.08 2.79 4.60
CA LEU A 407 22.53 1.62 5.27
C LEU A 407 21.09 1.41 4.78
N CYS A 408 20.86 0.30 4.07
CA CYS A 408 19.51 -0.10 3.67
C CYS A 408 18.75 -0.68 4.85
N ASP A 409 17.43 -0.44 4.89
CA ASP A 409 16.51 -1.16 5.75
C ASP A 409 16.15 -2.52 5.11
#